data_0158826f02a891793d6a558c37ff206f
#
_entry.id   0158826f02a891793d6a558c37ff206f
#
_cell.length_a   1.000
_cell.length_b   1.000
_cell.length_c   1.000
_cell.angle_alpha   90.00
_cell.angle_beta   90.00
_cell.angle_gamma   90.00
#
_symmetry.space_group_name_H-M   'P 1'
#
loop_
_entity.id
_entity.type
_entity.pdbx_description
1 polymer ?
#
loop_
_entity_poly.entity_id
_entity_poly.type
_entity_poly.pdbx_seq_one_letter_code
_entity_poly.pdbx_strand_id
1 'polypeptide(L)'
;MVIAFFGGIASASAKEHIVHVTWDADRTYRAELPIAKGKLKEACVDLKQGERIRWSFTADADTSFNIHYHEGEKVTYPAKKDNIAADQGVLDVAVTQGYCWMWRAPHHPARVQVTLEKVIR
;
A
#
# COMPACT_ATOMS: atom_id res chain seq x y z
N MET A 1 -5.04 -35.57 -4.40
CA MET A 1 -5.96 -34.66 -4.51
C MET A 1 -5.50 -33.36 -3.93
N VAL A 2 -6.07 -32.81 -3.18
CA VAL A 2 -5.82 -31.50 -2.67
C VAL A 2 -4.40 -31.04 -2.59
N ILE A 3 -3.51 -31.93 -2.65
CA ILE A 3 -2.13 -31.63 -2.44
C ILE A 3 -1.58 -30.68 -3.49
N ALA A 4 -2.11 -30.74 -4.67
CA ALA A 4 -1.56 -29.96 -5.75
C ALA A 4 -1.50 -28.47 -5.47
N PHE A 5 -2.41 -27.96 -4.70
CA PHE A 5 -2.40 -26.55 -4.53
C PHE A 5 -1.40 -26.06 -3.49
N PHE A 6 -0.69 -26.95 -2.87
CA PHE A 6 0.35 -26.53 -1.95
C PHE A 6 1.46 -25.77 -2.68
N GLY A 7 1.73 -26.10 -3.90
CA GLY A 7 2.69 -25.36 -4.67
C GLY A 7 2.27 -23.92 -4.86
N GLY A 8 0.97 -23.72 -5.07
CA GLY A 8 0.44 -22.39 -5.21
C GLY A 8 0.55 -21.60 -3.92
N ILE A 9 0.40 -22.26 -2.80
CA ILE A 9 0.54 -21.63 -1.51
C ILE A 9 1.95 -21.09 -1.32
N ALA A 10 2.94 -21.86 -1.67
CA ALA A 10 4.31 -21.44 -1.53
C ALA A 10 4.60 -20.21 -2.38
N SER A 11 4.06 -20.15 -3.59
CA SER A 11 4.23 -18.99 -4.44
C SER A 11 3.56 -17.77 -3.86
N ALA A 12 2.39 -17.94 -3.29
CA ALA A 12 1.69 -16.82 -2.68
C ALA A 12 2.46 -16.26 -1.51
N SER A 13 3.13 -17.09 -0.73
CA SER A 13 3.90 -16.65 0.42
C SER A 13 4.99 -15.66 0.04
N ALA A 14 5.60 -15.83 -1.11
CA ALA A 14 6.68 -14.97 -1.53
C ALA A 14 6.24 -13.51 -1.74
N LYS A 15 4.95 -13.27 -1.91
CA LYS A 15 4.41 -11.94 -2.18
C LYS A 15 3.36 -11.52 -1.18
N GLU A 16 3.31 -12.15 -0.02
CA GLU A 16 2.24 -11.82 0.92
C GLU A 16 2.36 -10.44 1.53
N HIS A 17 3.50 -9.75 1.40
CA HIS A 17 3.61 -8.37 1.86
C HIS A 17 2.93 -7.38 0.91
N ILE A 18 2.56 -7.80 -0.31
CA ILE A 18 1.91 -6.94 -1.29
C ILE A 18 0.42 -7.27 -1.35
N VAL A 19 -0.39 -6.23 -1.17
CA VAL A 19 -1.85 -6.33 -1.31
C VAL A 19 -2.23 -5.54 -2.55
N HIS A 20 -3.05 -6.13 -3.41
CA HIS A 20 -3.51 -5.44 -4.61
C HIS A 20 -4.76 -4.63 -4.30
N VAL A 21 -4.73 -3.35 -4.61
CA VAL A 21 -5.87 -2.46 -4.41
C VAL A 21 -6.93 -2.77 -5.47
N THR A 22 -8.15 -2.96 -5.02
CA THR A 22 -9.31 -3.11 -5.91
C THR A 22 -10.31 -2.04 -5.54
N TRP A 23 -10.85 -1.35 -6.55
CA TRP A 23 -11.76 -0.24 -6.33
C TRP A 23 -13.20 -0.76 -6.25
N ASP A 24 -13.95 -0.31 -5.24
CA ASP A 24 -15.36 -0.68 -5.13
C ASP A 24 -16.23 0.24 -6.01
N ALA A 25 -17.54 0.10 -5.89
CA ALA A 25 -18.49 0.89 -6.70
C ALA A 25 -18.36 2.39 -6.44
N ASP A 26 -17.84 2.79 -5.28
CA ASP A 26 -17.65 4.18 -4.92
C ASP A 26 -16.22 4.65 -5.21
N ARG A 27 -15.46 3.90 -6.00
CA ARG A 27 -14.08 4.20 -6.34
C ARG A 27 -13.19 4.30 -5.11
N THR A 28 -13.48 3.47 -4.11
CA THR A 28 -12.79 3.50 -2.83
C THR A 28 -12.23 2.12 -2.51
N TYR A 29 -11.11 2.11 -1.81
CA TYR A 29 -10.50 0.91 -1.27
C TYR A 29 -10.28 1.14 0.21
N ARG A 30 -10.75 0.19 1.03
CA ARG A 30 -10.53 0.21 2.48
C ARG A 30 -9.97 -1.13 2.90
N ALA A 31 -8.97 -1.10 3.76
CA ALA A 31 -8.39 -2.33 4.25
C ALA A 31 -7.78 -2.13 5.63
N GLU A 32 -7.70 -3.22 6.37
CA GLU A 32 -6.94 -3.27 7.60
C GLU A 32 -5.76 -4.21 7.35
N LEU A 33 -4.55 -3.71 7.58
CA LEU A 33 -3.32 -4.44 7.26
C LEU A 33 -2.55 -4.70 8.56
N PRO A 34 -2.52 -5.96 9.03
CA PRO A 34 -1.70 -6.29 10.19
C PRO A 34 -0.25 -6.45 9.75
N ILE A 35 0.66 -5.82 10.47
CA ILE A 35 2.08 -5.84 10.15
C ILE A 35 2.84 -6.31 11.38
N ALA A 36 3.56 -7.43 11.25
CA ALA A 36 4.37 -7.94 12.34
C ALA A 36 5.59 -7.03 12.56
N LYS A 37 6.11 -7.02 13.77
CA LYS A 37 7.31 -6.24 14.09
C LYS A 37 8.43 -6.56 13.11
N GLY A 38 9.07 -5.53 12.58
CA GLY A 38 10.17 -5.65 11.62
C GLY A 38 9.75 -5.97 10.20
N LYS A 39 8.46 -6.07 9.94
CA LYS A 39 7.94 -6.43 8.62
C LYS A 39 7.31 -5.22 7.93
N LEU A 40 6.84 -5.42 6.71
CA LEU A 40 6.18 -4.37 5.96
C LEU A 40 4.97 -4.91 5.21
N LYS A 41 4.09 -4.02 4.81
CA LYS A 41 2.98 -4.29 3.90
C LYS A 41 2.89 -3.16 2.89
N GLU A 42 2.48 -3.51 1.68
CA GLU A 42 2.29 -2.52 0.61
C GLU A 42 0.94 -2.73 -0.04
N ALA A 43 0.21 -1.65 -0.24
CA ALA A 43 -1.02 -1.66 -1.03
C ALA A 43 -0.68 -1.02 -2.37
N CYS A 44 -0.78 -1.78 -3.46
CA CYS A 44 -0.29 -1.36 -4.77
C CYS A 44 -1.39 -1.37 -5.82
N VAL A 45 -1.31 -0.44 -6.76
CA VAL A 45 -2.29 -0.31 -7.83
C VAL A 45 -1.69 0.44 -9.00
N ASP A 46 -2.09 0.06 -10.21
CA ASP A 46 -1.69 0.80 -11.43
C ASP A 46 -2.53 2.06 -11.54
N LEU A 47 -1.87 3.18 -11.75
CA LEU A 47 -2.52 4.47 -11.87
C LEU A 47 -2.05 5.16 -13.15
N LYS A 48 -2.92 5.98 -13.73
CA LYS A 48 -2.63 6.70 -14.96
C LYS A 48 -2.36 8.16 -14.66
N GLN A 49 -1.46 8.74 -15.45
CA GLN A 49 -1.16 10.16 -15.36
C GLN A 49 -2.46 10.97 -15.38
N GLY A 50 -2.56 11.93 -14.47
CA GLY A 50 -3.75 12.78 -14.36
C GLY A 50 -4.78 12.30 -13.35
N GLU A 51 -4.69 11.04 -12.92
CA GLU A 51 -5.57 10.57 -11.87
C GLU A 51 -5.19 11.20 -10.54
N ARG A 52 -6.13 11.27 -9.63
CA ARG A 52 -5.92 11.86 -8.31
C ARG A 52 -6.48 10.92 -7.26
N ILE A 53 -5.69 10.62 -6.25
CA ILE A 53 -6.06 9.69 -5.19
C ILE A 53 -6.03 10.42 -3.85
N ARG A 54 -7.19 10.51 -3.19
CA ARG A 54 -7.24 10.97 -1.80
C ARG A 54 -6.93 9.78 -0.92
N TRP A 55 -6.01 9.93 0.01
CA TRP A 55 -5.60 8.81 0.84
C TRP A 55 -5.51 9.21 2.30
N SER A 56 -5.75 8.24 3.16
CA SER A 56 -5.57 8.41 4.60
C SER A 56 -5.28 7.08 5.25
N PHE A 57 -4.59 7.11 6.38
CA PHE A 57 -4.44 5.91 7.19
C PHE A 57 -4.30 6.28 8.67
N THR A 58 -4.64 5.30 9.52
CA THR A 58 -4.31 5.32 10.94
C THR A 58 -3.67 3.99 11.29
N ALA A 59 -2.82 4.00 12.31
CA ALA A 59 -2.17 2.79 12.81
C ALA A 59 -2.17 2.84 14.33
N ASP A 60 -2.10 1.68 14.97
CA ASP A 60 -2.08 1.59 16.43
C ASP A 60 -0.66 1.63 17.00
N ALA A 61 0.34 1.84 16.15
CA ALA A 61 1.72 2.04 16.56
C ALA A 61 2.43 2.84 15.46
N ASP A 62 3.56 3.44 15.78
CA ASP A 62 4.33 4.22 14.81
C ASP A 62 4.83 3.34 13.68
N THR A 63 4.76 3.86 12.48
CA THR A 63 5.23 3.18 11.28
C THR A 63 6.15 4.11 10.49
N SER A 64 6.94 3.51 9.59
CA SER A 64 7.58 4.25 8.52
C SER A 64 6.68 4.11 7.30
N PHE A 65 6.28 5.22 6.71
CA PHE A 65 5.30 5.26 5.64
C PHE A 65 5.87 5.91 4.40
N ASN A 66 5.52 5.38 3.23
CA ASN A 66 5.79 6.09 1.98
C ASN A 66 4.81 5.70 0.89
N ILE A 67 4.75 6.56 -0.13
CA ILE A 67 4.13 6.24 -1.41
C ILE A 67 5.28 6.23 -2.39
N HIS A 68 5.37 5.20 -3.22
CA HIS A 68 6.47 5.13 -4.18
C HIS A 68 6.07 4.45 -5.47
N TYR A 69 6.85 4.68 -6.52
CA TYR A 69 6.79 3.93 -7.76
C TYR A 69 8.20 3.73 -8.31
N HIS A 70 8.34 2.73 -9.16
CA HIS A 70 9.63 2.36 -9.76
C HIS A 70 9.65 2.71 -11.24
N GLU A 71 10.78 3.28 -11.69
CA GLU A 71 11.05 3.47 -13.11
C GLU A 71 12.43 2.87 -13.36
N GLY A 72 12.47 1.61 -13.80
CA GLY A 72 13.72 0.87 -13.89
C GLY A 72 14.29 0.70 -12.49
N GLU A 73 15.51 1.14 -12.29
CA GLU A 73 16.16 1.05 -10.97
C GLU A 73 15.87 2.26 -10.08
N LYS A 74 15.27 3.28 -10.65
CA LYS A 74 14.98 4.48 -9.90
C LYS A 74 13.67 4.33 -9.13
N VAL A 75 13.66 4.75 -7.87
CA VAL A 75 12.46 4.77 -7.05
C VAL A 75 12.14 6.23 -6.74
N THR A 76 10.90 6.62 -6.96
CA THR A 76 10.43 7.97 -6.67
C THR A 76 9.41 7.90 -5.54
N TYR A 77 9.51 8.83 -4.60
CA TYR A 77 8.67 8.86 -3.39
C TYR A 77 7.81 10.13 -3.37
N PRO A 78 6.57 10.08 -3.84
CA PRO A 78 5.66 11.23 -3.69
C PRO A 78 5.40 11.62 -2.24
N ALA A 79 5.50 10.66 -1.31
CA ALA A 79 5.39 10.94 0.11
C ALA A 79 6.29 9.98 0.87
N LYS A 80 6.92 10.46 1.95
CA LYS A 80 7.79 9.61 2.76
C LYS A 80 7.91 10.23 4.16
N LYS A 81 7.54 9.46 5.19
CA LYS A 81 7.59 9.92 6.58
C LYS A 81 7.93 8.76 7.52
N ASP A 82 8.70 9.06 8.55
CA ASP A 82 9.06 8.09 9.57
C ASP A 82 8.34 8.39 10.88
N ASN A 83 8.17 7.38 11.70
CA ASN A 83 7.62 7.50 13.06
C ASN A 83 6.26 8.17 13.08
N ILE A 84 5.34 7.64 12.28
CA ILE A 84 4.03 8.25 12.12
C ILE A 84 2.92 7.19 12.26
N ALA A 85 1.89 7.53 13.01
CA ALA A 85 0.75 6.63 13.23
C ALA A 85 -0.51 7.06 12.48
N ALA A 86 -0.47 8.18 11.77
CA ALA A 86 -1.60 8.64 10.96
C ALA A 86 -1.12 9.69 9.98
N ASP A 87 -1.69 9.69 8.79
CA ASP A 87 -1.42 10.74 7.81
C ASP A 87 -2.52 10.73 6.76
N GLN A 88 -2.58 11.79 5.97
CA GLN A 88 -3.54 11.90 4.90
C GLN A 88 -3.02 12.86 3.85
N GLY A 89 -3.52 12.76 2.65
CA GLY A 89 -3.12 13.64 1.57
C GLY A 89 -3.82 13.33 0.28
N VAL A 90 -3.35 13.97 -0.77
CA VAL A 90 -3.84 13.75 -2.13
C VAL A 90 -2.62 13.48 -3.00
N LEU A 91 -2.67 12.38 -3.73
CA LEU A 91 -1.64 12.06 -4.70
C LEU A 91 -2.13 12.49 -6.08
N ASP A 92 -1.41 13.42 -6.71
CA ASP A 92 -1.62 13.75 -8.11
C ASP A 92 -0.68 12.85 -8.91
N VAL A 93 -1.23 11.97 -9.74
CA VAL A 93 -0.45 10.99 -10.47
C VAL A 93 0.27 11.68 -11.63
N ALA A 94 1.58 11.83 -11.50
CA ALA A 94 2.40 12.54 -12.49
C ALA A 94 2.80 11.65 -13.66
N VAL A 95 2.96 10.36 -13.42
CA VAL A 95 3.34 9.40 -14.46
C VAL A 95 2.50 8.15 -14.33
N THR A 96 2.19 7.53 -15.46
CA THR A 96 1.47 6.24 -15.48
C THR A 96 2.41 5.16 -14.99
N GLN A 97 2.13 4.59 -13.82
CA GLN A 97 2.98 3.58 -13.19
C GLN A 97 2.17 2.80 -12.16
N GLY A 98 2.77 1.73 -11.64
CA GLY A 98 2.24 1.06 -10.46
C GLY A 98 2.71 1.81 -9.22
N TYR A 99 1.77 2.25 -8.41
CA TYR A 99 2.07 3.00 -7.18
C TYR A 99 1.80 2.12 -5.97
N CYS A 100 2.64 2.23 -4.95
CA CYS A 100 2.48 1.47 -3.72
C CYS A 100 2.44 2.41 -2.52
N TRP A 101 1.50 2.17 -1.63
CA TRP A 101 1.45 2.77 -0.29
C TRP A 101 2.07 1.73 0.63
N MET A 102 3.19 2.06 1.26
CA MET A 102 3.96 1.10 2.04
C MET A 102 4.10 1.53 3.49
N TRP A 103 3.94 0.57 4.40
CA TRP A 103 4.13 0.77 5.83
C TRP A 103 5.07 -0.30 6.36
N ARG A 104 6.02 0.14 7.20
CA ARG A 104 6.93 -0.77 7.90
C ARG A 104 6.72 -0.57 9.40
N ALA A 105 6.70 -1.65 10.16
CA ALA A 105 6.53 -1.62 11.61
C ALA A 105 7.89 -1.87 12.29
N PRO A 106 8.70 -0.82 12.56
CA PRO A 106 10.09 -1.04 12.98
C PRO A 106 10.24 -1.54 14.42
N HIS A 107 9.38 -1.13 15.32
CA HIS A 107 9.58 -1.40 16.76
C HIS A 107 8.50 -2.25 17.41
N HIS A 108 7.28 -2.17 16.94
CA HIS A 108 6.12 -2.89 17.48
C HIS A 108 5.26 -3.36 16.34
N PRO A 109 4.49 -4.45 16.52
CA PRO A 109 3.49 -4.79 15.50
C PRO A 109 2.54 -3.62 15.32
N ALA A 110 2.06 -3.40 14.12
CA ALA A 110 1.12 -2.32 13.83
C ALA A 110 -0.05 -2.85 13.03
N ARG A 111 -1.20 -2.26 13.24
CA ARG A 111 -2.41 -2.57 12.49
C ARG A 111 -2.79 -1.28 11.78
N VAL A 112 -2.69 -1.25 10.47
CA VAL A 112 -2.92 -0.06 9.66
C VAL A 112 -4.31 -0.14 9.05
N GLN A 113 -5.09 0.94 9.22
CA GLN A 113 -6.37 1.07 8.54
C GLN A 113 -6.20 2.12 7.46
N VAL A 114 -6.34 1.73 6.21
CA VAL A 114 -6.10 2.60 5.07
C VAL A 114 -7.34 2.79 4.23
N THR A 115 -7.52 4.01 3.72
CA THR A 115 -8.56 4.34 2.76
C THR A 115 -7.94 5.08 1.60
N LEU A 116 -8.19 4.60 0.39
CA LEU A 116 -7.81 5.26 -0.85
C LEU A 116 -9.08 5.55 -1.64
N GLU A 117 -9.16 6.71 -2.25
CA GLU A 117 -10.33 7.09 -3.04
C GLU A 117 -9.90 7.79 -4.31
N LYS A 118 -10.37 7.32 -5.47
CA LYS A 118 -10.17 8.03 -6.73
C LYS A 118 -11.09 9.23 -6.74
N VAL A 119 -10.49 10.41 -6.86
CA VAL A 119 -11.25 11.66 -6.90
C VAL A 119 -11.69 11.92 -8.34
N ILE A 120 -12.95 12.25 -8.52
CA ILE A 120 -13.46 12.63 -9.84
C ILE A 120 -13.03 14.05 -10.12
N ARG A 121 -12.57 14.30 -11.34
CA ARG A 121 -12.19 15.64 -11.75
C ARG A 121 -13.30 16.36 -12.44
#